data_47b1c8f7b43e6557bcb289ab9ae62005
#
_entry.id   47b1c8f7b43e6557bcb289ab9ae62005
#
_cell.length_a   1.000
_cell.length_b   1.000
_cell.length_c   1.000
_cell.angle_alpha   90.00
_cell.angle_beta   90.00
_cell.angle_gamma   90.00
#
_symmetry.space_group_name_H-M   'P 1'
#
loop_
_entity.id
_entity.type
_entity.pdbx_description
1 polymer ?
#
loop_
_entity_poly.entity_id
_entity_poly.type
_entity_poly.pdbx_seq_one_letter_code
_entity_poly.pdbx_strand_id
1 'polypeptide(L)'
;ELVRDETTATSEDWDAGILNNRFIPAGAITDTIRIRVQRNEILQDEWHQITLKVVPNENFQEGYADLQTVRVTFSDILAEPDWWSTFSRAFGPFYREVYLEWINLYTLGSDPTLHPINNEPLYWNNMPPYYYAGAWGVLDMYINRLKTYFKDNDIYPDGDTTKEPIRLPA
;
A
#
# COMPACT_ATOMS: atom_id res chain seq x y z
N GLU A 1 -5.75 -17.89 19.05
CA GLU A 1 -4.34 -18.33 19.05
C GLU A 1 -3.66 -18.01 17.72
N LEU A 2 -2.32 -17.89 17.77
CA LEU A 2 -1.50 -17.74 16.56
C LEU A 2 -1.25 -19.12 15.92
N VAL A 3 -1.57 -19.25 14.63
CA VAL A 3 -1.24 -20.46 13.84
C VAL A 3 0.17 -20.28 13.30
N ARG A 4 1.17 -20.84 14.01
CA ARG A 4 2.58 -20.57 13.73
C ARG A 4 3.01 -21.08 12.35
N ASP A 5 2.56 -22.27 11.96
CA ASP A 5 2.94 -22.90 10.68
C ASP A 5 2.37 -22.17 9.45
N GLU A 6 1.37 -21.30 9.65
CA GLU A 6 0.75 -20.48 8.62
C GLU A 6 1.09 -18.98 8.79
N THR A 7 1.99 -18.63 9.70
CA THR A 7 2.38 -17.24 9.96
C THR A 7 3.82 -17.02 9.54
N THR A 8 4.04 -16.13 8.58
CA THR A 8 5.37 -15.72 8.13
C THR A 8 5.86 -14.45 8.82
N ALA A 9 4.93 -13.66 9.37
CA ALA A 9 5.24 -12.45 10.10
C ALA A 9 6.04 -12.73 11.37
N THR A 10 7.05 -11.92 11.62
CA THR A 10 8.00 -12.02 12.73
C THR A 10 7.71 -10.98 13.83
N SER A 11 8.50 -11.00 14.91
CA SER A 11 8.44 -9.97 15.95
C SER A 11 8.92 -8.57 15.48
N GLU A 12 9.56 -8.49 14.34
CA GLU A 12 9.94 -7.22 13.71
C GLU A 12 8.77 -6.59 12.96
N ASP A 13 7.80 -7.41 12.56
CA ASP A 13 6.63 -6.97 11.81
C ASP A 13 5.48 -6.53 12.73
N TRP A 14 5.32 -7.20 13.87
CA TRP A 14 4.22 -6.94 14.78
C TRP A 14 4.46 -7.47 16.20
N ASP A 15 3.69 -6.96 17.16
CA ASP A 15 3.70 -7.45 18.53
C ASP A 15 2.62 -8.50 18.77
N ALA A 16 3.02 -9.77 18.84
CA ALA A 16 2.13 -10.88 19.16
C ALA A 16 1.61 -10.86 20.61
N GLY A 17 2.23 -10.06 21.49
CA GLY A 17 1.80 -9.87 22.88
C GLY A 17 0.37 -9.33 23.01
N ILE A 18 -0.16 -8.69 21.96
CA ILE A 18 -1.55 -8.23 21.90
C ILE A 18 -2.59 -9.36 22.01
N LEU A 19 -2.18 -10.61 21.78
CA LEU A 19 -3.04 -11.78 21.89
C LEU A 19 -3.12 -12.30 23.33
N ASN A 20 -2.22 -11.86 24.21
CA ASN A 20 -2.20 -12.31 25.59
C ASN A 20 -3.34 -11.66 26.39
N ASN A 21 -3.89 -12.44 27.35
CA ASN A 21 -4.89 -11.98 28.30
C ASN A 21 -6.14 -11.35 27.65
N ARG A 22 -6.53 -11.83 26.46
CA ARG A 22 -7.78 -11.42 25.81
C ARG A 22 -8.97 -12.07 26.49
N PHE A 23 -9.99 -11.26 26.74
CA PHE A 23 -11.26 -11.74 27.29
C PHE A 23 -12.41 -10.86 26.79
N ILE A 24 -13.58 -11.45 26.72
CA ILE A 24 -14.84 -10.72 26.45
C ILE A 24 -15.41 -10.32 27.81
N PRO A 25 -15.52 -9.02 28.13
CA PRO A 25 -16.07 -8.57 29.40
C PRO A 25 -17.51 -9.04 29.62
N ALA A 26 -17.92 -9.23 30.86
CA ALA A 26 -19.29 -9.56 31.20
C ALA A 26 -20.28 -8.54 30.61
N GLY A 27 -21.29 -9.01 29.88
CA GLY A 27 -22.27 -8.18 29.18
C GLY A 27 -21.85 -7.73 27.76
N ALA A 28 -20.61 -7.93 27.37
CA ALA A 28 -20.17 -7.75 25.98
C ALA A 28 -20.33 -9.04 25.18
N ILE A 29 -20.57 -8.91 23.88
CA ILE A 29 -20.71 -10.03 22.93
C ILE A 29 -19.62 -10.08 21.88
N THR A 30 -18.73 -9.07 21.87
CA THR A 30 -17.63 -8.93 20.90
C THR A 30 -16.37 -8.41 21.57
N ASP A 31 -15.23 -8.75 20.98
CA ASP A 31 -13.94 -8.11 21.24
C ASP A 31 -13.27 -7.78 19.91
N THR A 32 -12.40 -6.76 19.89
CA THR A 32 -11.67 -6.33 18.71
C THR A 32 -10.18 -6.41 18.95
N ILE A 33 -9.47 -7.16 18.10
CA ILE A 33 -8.02 -7.21 18.08
C ILE A 33 -7.52 -6.19 17.05
N ARG A 34 -6.71 -5.23 17.51
CA ARG A 34 -6.05 -4.25 16.63
C ARG A 34 -4.61 -4.64 16.43
N ILE A 35 -4.28 -5.10 15.21
CA ILE A 35 -2.93 -5.45 14.83
C ILE A 35 -2.27 -4.19 14.27
N ARG A 36 -1.11 -3.83 14.83
CA ARG A 36 -0.23 -2.80 14.27
C ARG A 36 0.91 -3.50 13.57
N VAL A 37 1.06 -3.22 12.28
CA VAL A 37 2.18 -3.68 11.49
C VAL A 37 3.28 -2.62 11.53
N GLN A 38 4.51 -3.04 11.74
CA GLN A 38 5.70 -2.19 11.66
C GLN A 38 6.28 -2.29 10.26
N ARG A 39 6.55 -1.14 9.66
CA ARG A 39 7.19 -1.07 8.36
C ARG A 39 8.68 -1.41 8.51
N ASN A 40 9.18 -2.34 7.70
CA ASN A 40 10.58 -2.71 7.62
C ASN A 40 10.99 -2.97 6.16
N GLU A 41 12.30 -3.10 5.90
CA GLU A 41 12.83 -3.23 4.55
C GLU A 41 12.39 -4.52 3.85
N ILE A 42 12.23 -5.62 4.58
CA ILE A 42 11.84 -6.94 4.03
C ILE A 42 10.45 -6.86 3.39
N LEU A 43 9.52 -6.10 3.97
CA LEU A 43 8.17 -5.91 3.45
C LEU A 43 8.13 -5.21 2.09
N GLN A 44 9.24 -4.63 1.64
CA GLN A 44 9.34 -4.02 0.31
C GLN A 44 9.46 -5.06 -0.80
N ASP A 45 9.90 -6.28 -0.46
CA ASP A 45 10.17 -7.35 -1.40
C ASP A 45 9.31 -8.59 -1.14
N GLU A 46 8.79 -8.75 0.08
CA GLU A 46 8.07 -9.95 0.51
C GLU A 46 6.70 -9.63 1.13
N TRP A 47 5.76 -10.54 0.94
CA TRP A 47 4.48 -10.54 1.63
C TRP A 47 4.59 -11.33 2.93
N HIS A 48 4.16 -10.70 4.03
CA HIS A 48 4.05 -11.38 5.30
C HIS A 48 2.59 -11.66 5.66
N GLN A 49 2.37 -12.71 6.43
CA GLN A 49 1.05 -13.16 6.83
C GLN A 49 1.01 -13.46 8.33
N ILE A 50 -0.07 -13.06 8.97
CA ILE A 50 -0.45 -13.46 10.32
C ILE A 50 -1.71 -14.28 10.19
N THR A 51 -1.69 -15.52 10.69
CA THR A 51 -2.88 -16.38 10.75
C THR A 51 -3.30 -16.58 12.19
N LEU A 52 -4.51 -16.16 12.50
CA LEU A 52 -5.11 -16.30 13.83
C LEU A 52 -6.26 -17.30 13.77
N LYS A 53 -6.39 -18.11 14.81
CA LYS A 53 -7.49 -19.06 14.97
C LYS A 53 -8.18 -18.87 16.31
N VAL A 54 -9.50 -18.86 16.30
CA VAL A 54 -10.32 -18.99 17.51
C VAL A 54 -10.30 -20.44 17.94
N VAL A 55 -9.98 -20.70 19.20
CA VAL A 55 -9.98 -22.03 19.78
C VAL A 55 -10.96 -22.11 20.93
N PRO A 56 -11.62 -23.25 21.15
CA PRO A 56 -12.53 -23.43 22.28
C PRO A 56 -11.79 -23.37 23.61
N ASN A 57 -12.50 -22.99 24.65
CA ASN A 57 -12.01 -23.02 26.02
C ASN A 57 -13.18 -23.41 26.97
N GLU A 58 -12.94 -23.28 28.27
CA GLU A 58 -13.96 -23.64 29.26
C GLU A 58 -15.27 -22.85 29.16
N ASN A 59 -15.24 -21.63 28.60
CA ASN A 59 -16.38 -20.71 28.51
C ASN A 59 -17.00 -20.65 27.11
N PHE A 60 -16.28 -21.04 26.07
CA PHE A 60 -16.69 -20.92 24.68
C PHE A 60 -16.43 -22.20 23.90
N GLN A 61 -17.44 -22.67 23.20
CA GLN A 61 -17.35 -23.82 22.30
C GLN A 61 -16.90 -23.38 20.90
N GLU A 62 -16.56 -24.37 20.05
CA GLU A 62 -16.30 -24.12 18.65
C GLU A 62 -17.52 -23.50 17.95
N GLY A 63 -17.25 -22.43 17.19
CA GLY A 63 -18.21 -21.82 16.30
C GLY A 63 -18.23 -22.46 14.90
N TYR A 64 -18.69 -21.71 13.92
CA TYR A 64 -18.66 -22.15 12.52
C TYR A 64 -17.23 -22.31 12.03
N ALA A 65 -16.90 -23.46 11.44
CA ALA A 65 -15.53 -23.79 10.99
C ALA A 65 -14.93 -22.72 10.05
N ASP A 66 -15.74 -22.20 9.13
CA ASP A 66 -15.31 -21.19 8.15
C ASP A 66 -15.00 -19.82 8.78
N LEU A 67 -15.43 -19.58 10.02
CA LEU A 67 -15.23 -18.32 10.73
C LEU A 67 -14.19 -18.41 11.86
N GLN A 68 -13.58 -19.55 12.04
CA GLN A 68 -12.59 -19.75 13.12
C GLN A 68 -11.20 -19.20 12.79
N THR A 69 -10.89 -19.03 11.52
CA THR A 69 -9.54 -18.61 11.08
C THR A 69 -9.62 -17.30 10.32
N VAL A 70 -8.73 -16.38 10.64
CA VAL A 70 -8.52 -15.14 9.90
C VAL A 70 -7.06 -15.03 9.47
N ARG A 71 -6.84 -14.63 8.22
CA ARG A 71 -5.53 -14.34 7.66
C ARG A 71 -5.42 -12.85 7.39
N VAL A 72 -4.35 -12.26 7.88
CA VAL A 72 -3.98 -10.86 7.61
C VAL A 72 -2.68 -10.89 6.83
N THR A 73 -2.73 -10.51 5.56
CA THR A 73 -1.56 -10.39 4.69
C THR A 73 -1.20 -8.92 4.51
N PHE A 74 0.08 -8.63 4.50
CA PHE A 74 0.58 -7.27 4.34
C PHE A 74 1.95 -7.25 3.69
N SER A 75 2.25 -6.18 2.99
CA SER A 75 3.57 -5.87 2.41
C SER A 75 3.70 -4.36 2.24
N ASP A 76 4.91 -3.91 1.93
CA ASP A 76 5.22 -2.56 1.47
C ASP A 76 5.66 -2.57 -0.01
N ILE A 77 5.29 -3.64 -0.73
CA ILE A 77 5.55 -3.77 -2.16
C ILE A 77 4.73 -2.73 -2.91
N LEU A 78 5.43 -1.84 -3.59
CA LEU A 78 4.81 -0.83 -4.43
C LEU A 78 4.56 -1.43 -5.82
N ALA A 79 3.36 -1.98 -6.02
CA ALA A 79 2.95 -2.53 -7.30
C ALA A 79 2.46 -1.44 -8.27
N GLU A 80 2.50 -1.75 -9.58
CA GLU A 80 1.92 -0.89 -10.61
C GLU A 80 0.42 -0.69 -10.35
N PRO A 81 -0.05 0.57 -10.18
CA PRO A 81 -1.47 0.84 -9.98
C PRO A 81 -2.25 0.73 -11.30
N ASP A 82 -3.53 0.37 -11.24
CA ASP A 82 -4.40 0.17 -12.40
C ASP A 82 -4.46 1.38 -13.35
N TRP A 83 -4.32 2.58 -12.81
CA TRP A 83 -4.33 3.81 -13.59
C TRP A 83 -3.03 4.07 -14.37
N TRP A 84 -1.91 3.37 -14.10
CA TRP A 84 -0.60 3.67 -14.70
C TRP A 84 -0.61 3.62 -16.22
N SER A 85 -1.31 2.65 -16.79
CA SER A 85 -1.43 2.50 -18.25
C SER A 85 -2.03 3.74 -18.91
N THR A 86 -2.98 4.41 -18.27
CA THR A 86 -3.60 5.67 -18.74
C THR A 86 -2.56 6.80 -18.85
N PHE A 87 -1.57 6.80 -17.97
CA PHE A 87 -0.53 7.81 -17.87
C PHE A 87 0.81 7.38 -18.49
N SER A 88 0.89 6.22 -19.12
CA SER A 88 2.13 5.66 -19.66
C SER A 88 2.86 6.57 -20.65
N ARG A 89 2.13 7.43 -21.38
CA ARG A 89 2.73 8.45 -22.27
C ARG A 89 3.47 9.55 -21.51
N ALA A 90 3.13 9.79 -20.24
CA ALA A 90 3.76 10.79 -19.41
C ALA A 90 4.83 10.19 -18.50
N PHE A 91 4.58 8.99 -17.95
CA PHE A 91 5.44 8.34 -16.97
C PHE A 91 6.37 7.27 -17.56
N GLY A 92 6.07 6.78 -18.77
CA GLY A 92 6.78 5.64 -19.37
C GLY A 92 6.36 4.30 -18.77
N PRO A 93 7.21 3.27 -18.93
CA PRO A 93 7.02 1.99 -18.24
C PRO A 93 7.00 2.19 -16.73
N PHE A 94 6.37 1.24 -16.03
CA PHE A 94 6.34 1.30 -14.58
C PHE A 94 7.74 1.12 -14.00
N TYR A 95 8.11 2.08 -13.14
CA TYR A 95 9.27 2.00 -12.26
C TYR A 95 8.80 2.38 -10.85
N ARG A 96 9.18 1.59 -9.87
CA ARG A 96 8.86 1.84 -8.46
C ARG A 96 9.35 3.23 -8.01
N GLU A 97 10.53 3.63 -8.44
CA GLU A 97 11.15 4.92 -8.13
C GLU A 97 10.33 6.10 -8.69
N VAL A 98 9.78 5.94 -9.88
CA VAL A 98 8.89 6.95 -10.48
C VAL A 98 7.62 7.07 -9.68
N TYR A 99 7.04 5.95 -9.28
CA TYR A 99 5.81 5.95 -8.50
C TYR A 99 6.03 6.49 -7.08
N LEU A 100 7.14 6.17 -6.42
CA LEU A 100 7.51 6.74 -5.13
C LEU A 100 7.62 8.27 -5.19
N GLU A 101 8.31 8.80 -6.20
CA GLU A 101 8.44 10.25 -6.37
C GLU A 101 7.10 10.88 -6.72
N TRP A 102 6.24 10.20 -7.51
CA TRP A 102 4.88 10.65 -7.78
C TRP A 102 4.04 10.78 -6.51
N ILE A 103 4.09 9.79 -5.60
CA ILE A 103 3.43 9.82 -4.30
C ILE A 103 3.91 11.02 -3.47
N ASN A 104 5.21 11.31 -3.49
CA ASN A 104 5.81 12.42 -2.75
C ASN A 104 5.37 13.78 -3.31
N LEU A 105 5.24 13.90 -4.62
CA LEU A 105 4.90 15.14 -5.29
C LEU A 105 3.39 15.43 -5.30
N TYR A 106 2.57 14.43 -5.59
CA TYR A 106 1.14 14.60 -5.86
C TYR A 106 0.28 14.09 -4.70
N THR A 107 0.44 14.73 -3.56
CA THR A 107 -0.23 14.36 -2.31
C THR A 107 -1.67 14.87 -2.23
N LEU A 108 -2.47 14.28 -1.35
CA LEU A 108 -3.85 14.73 -1.08
C LEU A 108 -3.87 16.21 -0.70
N GLY A 109 -4.71 16.99 -1.39
CA GLY A 109 -4.84 18.44 -1.20
C GLY A 109 -3.88 19.30 -2.02
N SER A 110 -2.94 18.70 -2.75
CA SER A 110 -2.04 19.44 -3.66
C SER A 110 -2.75 19.94 -4.91
N ASP A 111 -3.82 19.28 -5.32
CA ASP A 111 -4.66 19.64 -6.47
C ASP A 111 -6.12 19.78 -6.02
N PRO A 112 -6.71 20.99 -6.14
CA PRO A 112 -8.11 21.19 -5.80
C PRO A 112 -9.08 20.71 -6.89
N THR A 113 -8.58 20.26 -8.04
CA THR A 113 -9.41 19.72 -9.12
C THR A 113 -10.14 18.47 -8.66
N LEU A 114 -11.42 18.40 -8.94
CA LEU A 114 -12.24 17.26 -8.53
C LEU A 114 -12.24 16.17 -9.60
N HIS A 115 -12.14 14.94 -9.15
CA HIS A 115 -12.26 13.75 -10.01
C HIS A 115 -13.68 13.69 -10.61
N PRO A 116 -13.83 13.45 -11.93
CA PRO A 116 -15.11 13.56 -12.63
C PRO A 116 -16.16 12.50 -12.25
N ILE A 117 -15.74 11.43 -11.58
CA ILE A 117 -16.64 10.33 -11.19
C ILE A 117 -17.01 10.40 -9.71
N ASN A 118 -16.02 10.54 -8.81
CA ASN A 118 -16.27 10.47 -7.36
C ASN A 118 -16.38 11.85 -6.68
N ASN A 119 -16.09 12.92 -7.41
CA ASN A 119 -16.14 14.31 -6.91
C ASN A 119 -15.22 14.58 -5.70
N GLU A 120 -14.13 13.83 -5.57
CA GLU A 120 -13.09 14.03 -4.56
C GLU A 120 -11.86 14.69 -5.19
N PRO A 121 -10.99 15.37 -4.40
CA PRO A 121 -9.75 15.95 -4.93
C PRO A 121 -8.87 14.93 -5.64
N LEU A 122 -8.20 15.37 -6.71
CA LEU A 122 -7.20 14.55 -7.40
C LEU A 122 -5.90 14.49 -6.57
N TYR A 123 -5.29 13.32 -6.52
CA TYR A 123 -3.98 13.07 -5.94
C TYR A 123 -3.45 11.70 -6.42
N TRP A 124 -2.26 11.28 -6.02
CA TRP A 124 -1.60 10.07 -6.52
C TRP A 124 -2.46 8.79 -6.45
N ASN A 125 -3.38 8.68 -5.48
CA ASN A 125 -4.29 7.53 -5.31
C ASN A 125 -5.72 7.79 -5.85
N ASN A 126 -6.00 8.97 -6.36
CA ASN A 126 -7.26 9.34 -6.99
C ASN A 126 -6.98 10.04 -8.33
N MET A 127 -6.45 9.27 -9.28
CA MET A 127 -6.06 9.75 -10.61
C MET A 127 -7.25 9.77 -11.56
N PRO A 128 -7.35 10.76 -12.46
CA PRO A 128 -8.48 10.83 -13.38
C PRO A 128 -8.47 9.66 -14.38
N PRO A 129 -9.65 9.27 -14.91
CA PRO A 129 -9.80 8.06 -15.73
C PRO A 129 -9.23 8.20 -17.14
N TYR A 130 -8.79 9.40 -17.54
CA TYR A 130 -8.15 9.67 -18.81
C TYR A 130 -7.10 10.76 -18.65
N TYR A 131 -6.10 10.73 -19.51
CA TYR A 131 -5.05 11.73 -19.55
C TYR A 131 -4.65 12.06 -20.99
N TYR A 132 -4.58 13.36 -21.28
CA TYR A 132 -3.86 13.95 -22.41
C TYR A 132 -3.30 15.31 -21.95
N ALA A 133 -2.18 15.72 -22.50
CA ALA A 133 -1.52 16.96 -22.09
C ALA A 133 -2.47 18.17 -22.29
N GLY A 134 -2.57 19.01 -21.27
CA GLY A 134 -3.49 20.14 -21.23
C GLY A 134 -4.89 19.84 -20.70
N ALA A 135 -5.22 18.56 -20.40
CA ALA A 135 -6.53 18.22 -19.84
C ALA A 135 -6.73 18.68 -18.41
N TRP A 136 -5.66 18.65 -17.62
CA TRP A 136 -5.67 18.87 -16.18
C TRP A 136 -4.52 19.80 -15.76
N GLY A 137 -4.76 21.11 -15.73
CA GLY A 137 -3.68 22.08 -15.60
C GLY A 137 -2.79 21.95 -14.35
N VAL A 138 -3.37 21.62 -13.18
CA VAL A 138 -2.58 21.41 -11.96
C VAL A 138 -1.85 20.09 -12.00
N LEU A 139 -2.52 19.01 -12.43
CA LEU A 139 -1.91 17.69 -12.63
C LEU A 139 -0.72 17.76 -13.61
N ASP A 140 -0.89 18.48 -14.74
CA ASP A 140 0.18 18.68 -15.73
C ASP A 140 1.40 19.38 -15.12
N MET A 141 1.18 20.34 -14.22
CA MET A 141 2.27 20.98 -13.48
C MET A 141 3.06 19.96 -12.64
N TYR A 142 2.38 19.05 -11.96
CA TYR A 142 3.03 18.02 -11.17
C TYR A 142 3.74 16.98 -12.04
N ILE A 143 3.15 16.58 -13.18
CA ILE A 143 3.80 15.71 -14.16
C ILE A 143 5.10 16.36 -14.69
N ASN A 144 5.07 17.65 -15.00
CA ASN A 144 6.27 18.37 -15.43
C ASN A 144 7.34 18.46 -14.33
N ARG A 145 6.95 18.59 -13.07
CA ARG A 145 7.90 18.51 -11.95
C ARG A 145 8.55 17.14 -11.84
N LEU A 146 7.74 16.08 -11.97
CA LEU A 146 8.25 14.71 -12.00
C LEU A 146 9.25 14.48 -13.14
N LYS A 147 8.92 14.93 -14.36
CA LYS A 147 9.82 14.86 -15.51
C LYS A 147 11.13 15.61 -15.26
N THR A 148 11.05 16.81 -14.69
CA THR A 148 12.22 17.61 -14.34
C THR A 148 13.08 16.90 -13.30
N TYR A 149 12.47 16.30 -12.27
CA TYR A 149 13.20 15.54 -11.26
C TYR A 149 14.03 14.40 -11.88
N PHE A 150 13.44 13.55 -12.73
CA PHE A 150 14.15 12.45 -13.40
C PHE A 150 15.10 12.88 -14.53
N LYS A 151 14.97 14.11 -15.00
CA LYS A 151 15.95 14.72 -15.91
C LYS A 151 17.19 15.19 -15.17
N ASP A 152 17.01 15.79 -14.00
CA ASP A 152 18.07 16.45 -13.25
C ASP A 152 18.78 15.50 -12.25
N ASN A 153 18.20 14.33 -11.98
CA ASN A 153 18.73 13.32 -11.07
C ASN A 153 18.89 11.97 -11.77
N ASP A 154 20.04 11.34 -11.59
CA ASP A 154 20.31 9.99 -12.09
C ASP A 154 19.78 8.98 -11.07
N ILE A 155 18.55 8.57 -11.28
CA ILE A 155 17.86 7.52 -10.51
C ILE A 155 17.88 6.23 -11.34
N TYR A 156 18.30 5.14 -10.74
CA TYR A 156 18.47 3.86 -11.41
C TYR A 156 17.38 2.86 -11.01
N PRO A 157 16.88 2.03 -11.93
CA PRO A 157 15.92 0.98 -11.60
C PRO A 157 16.49 0.05 -10.52
N ASP A 158 15.74 -0.17 -9.43
CA ASP A 158 16.12 -0.98 -8.27
C ASP A 158 17.45 -0.55 -7.61
N GLY A 159 17.85 0.71 -7.80
CA GLY A 159 19.14 1.24 -7.34
C GLY A 159 20.37 0.68 -8.08
N ASP A 160 20.17 -0.09 -9.15
CA ASP A 160 21.24 -0.74 -9.91
C ASP A 160 21.92 0.24 -10.87
N THR A 161 23.07 0.78 -10.46
CA THR A 161 23.87 1.74 -11.24
C THR A 161 24.54 1.14 -12.49
N THR A 162 24.40 -0.17 -12.74
CA THR A 162 24.85 -0.79 -13.99
C THR A 162 23.85 -0.64 -15.13
N LYS A 163 22.59 -0.28 -14.80
CA LYS A 163 21.52 0.02 -15.73
C LYS A 163 21.58 1.48 -16.19
N GLU A 164 20.86 1.80 -17.24
CA GLU A 164 20.66 3.20 -17.63
C GLU A 164 19.75 3.91 -16.60
N PRO A 165 20.01 5.19 -16.29
CA PRO A 165 19.15 5.94 -15.40
C PRO A 165 17.76 6.14 -16.02
N ILE A 166 16.74 6.13 -15.16
CA ILE A 166 15.34 6.31 -15.56
C ILE A 166 15.17 7.69 -16.21
N ARG A 167 14.55 7.72 -17.40
CA ARG A 167 14.18 8.95 -18.10
C ARG A 167 12.73 8.86 -18.53
N LEU A 168 11.94 9.85 -18.14
CA LEU A 168 10.52 9.90 -18.49
C LEU A 168 10.34 10.42 -19.93
N PRO A 169 9.25 10.03 -20.60
CA PRO A 169 8.93 10.52 -21.94
C PRO A 169 8.86 12.06 -22.03
N ALA A 170 9.27 12.63 -23.14
CA ALA A 170 9.28 14.08 -23.37
C ALA A 170 7.86 14.69 -23.38
#